data_2622d7c534c41e203056138abde63b52
#
_entry.id   2622d7c534c41e203056138abde63b52
#
_cell.length_a   1.000
_cell.length_b   1.000
_cell.length_c   1.000
_cell.angle_alpha   90.00
_cell.angle_beta   90.00
_cell.angle_gamma   90.00
#
_symmetry.space_group_name_H-M   'P 1'
#
loop_
_entity.id
_entity.type
_entity.pdbx_description
1 polymer ?
#
loop_
_entity_poly.entity_id
_entity_poly.type
_entity_poly.pdbx_seq_one_letter_code
_entity_poly.pdbx_strand_id
1 'polypeptide(L)'
;YSYNDLYGGVERAMESRFSTVVGRLQATGTAGNTATTAESRGQALRRVVEQFDEKDKFEFMLLDGQGVILATSSGTMSRDLTDGTDYGRALTSANGLGSAIFTTPNGERVMAVTMLVPYAAGSIAAMRMVTSLSLVDARWWRTIAICIGLGVLVLTFTVWSGLFFVRSIVRPLGEVEATATKIAKGDMKVRLPDTRYNDEIGRLCKTINQMAED
;
A
#
# COMPACT_ATOMS: atom_id res chain seq x y z
N TYR A 1 -2.34 10.56 4.02
CA TYR A 1 -2.99 9.30 4.43
C TYR A 1 -2.27 8.81 5.67
N SER A 2 -2.99 8.75 6.79
CA SER A 2 -2.44 8.34 8.07
C SER A 2 -2.15 6.84 8.06
N TYR A 3 -1.06 6.43 8.70
CA TYR A 3 -0.66 5.05 8.96
C TYR A 3 -1.83 4.18 9.51
N ASN A 4 -2.71 4.78 10.31
CA ASN A 4 -3.91 4.14 10.86
C ASN A 4 -4.98 3.80 9.79
N ASP A 5 -5.09 4.54 8.70
CA ASP A 5 -6.12 4.26 7.68
C ASP A 5 -5.79 3.02 6.85
N LEU A 6 -4.49 2.73 6.71
CA LEU A 6 -4.02 1.61 5.90
C LEU A 6 -4.27 0.26 6.58
N TYR A 7 -4.04 0.20 7.88
CA TYR A 7 -4.14 -1.02 8.67
C TYR A 7 -5.50 -1.16 9.38
N GLY A 8 -6.25 -0.07 9.51
CA GLY A 8 -7.61 -0.09 10.06
C GLY A 8 -8.60 -0.96 9.27
N GLY A 9 -8.33 -1.19 7.99
CA GLY A 9 -9.08 -2.15 7.17
C GLY A 9 -8.82 -3.61 7.58
N VAL A 10 -7.56 -3.94 7.84
CA VAL A 10 -7.14 -5.28 8.29
C VAL A 10 -7.64 -5.53 9.70
N GLU A 11 -7.49 -4.55 10.60
CA GLU A 11 -7.96 -4.62 11.97
C GLU A 11 -9.48 -4.89 12.03
N ARG A 12 -10.29 -4.11 11.35
CA ARG A 12 -11.76 -4.31 11.27
C ARG A 12 -12.13 -5.67 10.66
N ALA A 13 -11.39 -6.14 9.66
CA ALA A 13 -11.63 -7.46 9.09
C ALA A 13 -11.33 -8.58 10.11
N MET A 14 -10.27 -8.43 10.90
CA MET A 14 -9.92 -9.36 11.97
C MET A 14 -10.97 -9.32 13.09
N GLU A 15 -11.41 -8.15 13.54
CA GLU A 15 -12.47 -7.98 14.55
C GLU A 15 -13.80 -8.62 14.10
N SER A 16 -14.20 -8.40 12.86
CA SER A 16 -15.41 -9.03 12.28
C SER A 16 -15.31 -10.56 12.26
N ARG A 17 -14.14 -11.10 11.96
CA ARG A 17 -13.93 -12.55 11.99
C ARG A 17 -13.92 -13.12 13.42
N PHE A 18 -13.32 -12.39 14.36
CA PHE A 18 -13.41 -12.74 15.78
C PHE A 18 -14.85 -12.84 16.25
N SER A 19 -15.67 -11.84 15.96
CA SER A 19 -17.08 -11.85 16.35
C SER A 19 -17.83 -13.04 15.75
N THR A 20 -17.50 -13.44 14.52
CA THR A 20 -18.10 -14.62 13.88
C THR A 20 -17.68 -15.93 14.56
N VAL A 21 -16.40 -16.07 14.90
CA VAL A 21 -15.88 -17.26 15.62
C VAL A 21 -16.50 -17.35 17.02
N VAL A 22 -16.52 -16.25 17.76
CA VAL A 22 -17.13 -16.19 19.09
C VAL A 22 -18.63 -16.44 19.03
N GLY A 23 -19.34 -15.88 18.05
CA GLY A 23 -20.77 -16.14 17.84
C GLY A 23 -21.08 -17.62 17.56
N ARG A 24 -20.26 -18.29 16.78
CA ARG A 24 -20.37 -19.75 16.55
C ARG A 24 -20.13 -20.55 17.82
N LEU A 25 -19.13 -20.16 18.62
CA LEU A 25 -18.84 -20.80 19.91
C LEU A 25 -19.98 -20.62 20.91
N GLN A 26 -20.58 -19.44 20.97
CA GLN A 26 -21.73 -19.17 21.82
C GLN A 26 -22.96 -19.98 21.35
N ALA A 27 -23.21 -20.04 20.06
CA ALA A 27 -24.32 -20.84 19.51
C ALA A 27 -24.14 -22.34 19.79
N THR A 28 -22.94 -22.88 19.71
CA THR A 28 -22.63 -24.29 20.00
C THR A 28 -22.72 -24.59 21.52
N GLY A 29 -22.36 -23.61 22.38
CA GLY A 29 -22.45 -23.71 23.82
C GLY A 29 -23.89 -23.60 24.37
N THR A 30 -24.80 -22.95 23.61
CA THR A 30 -26.20 -22.75 24.05
C THR A 30 -27.12 -23.89 23.59
N ALA A 31 -26.72 -24.66 22.58
CA ALA A 31 -27.53 -25.76 22.03
C ALA A 31 -27.50 -27.05 22.85
N GLY A 32 -26.64 -27.16 23.88
CA GLY A 32 -26.54 -28.30 24.79
C GLY A 32 -27.00 -27.92 26.19
N ASN A 33 -28.18 -28.39 26.58
CA ASN A 33 -28.82 -28.17 27.86
C ASN A 33 -28.13 -28.95 29.04
N THR A 34 -26.80 -28.92 29.08
CA THR A 34 -25.99 -29.47 30.18
C THR A 34 -24.97 -28.42 30.59
N ALA A 35 -24.80 -28.25 31.91
CA ALA A 35 -23.79 -27.40 32.54
C ALA A 35 -22.41 -27.66 31.89
N THR A 36 -22.08 -26.88 30.85
CA THR A 36 -20.82 -27.02 30.11
C THR A 36 -19.73 -26.53 31.04
N THR A 37 -18.98 -27.44 31.64
CA THR A 37 -17.84 -27.13 32.52
C THR A 37 -16.85 -26.24 31.75
N ALA A 38 -16.13 -25.37 32.47
CA ALA A 38 -15.08 -24.52 31.87
C ALA A 38 -14.08 -25.33 31.04
N GLU A 39 -13.87 -26.58 31.42
CA GLU A 39 -12.98 -27.53 30.73
C GLU A 39 -13.52 -28.00 29.37
N SER A 40 -14.83 -28.25 29.23
CA SER A 40 -15.44 -28.61 27.93
C SER A 40 -15.48 -27.42 26.96
N ARG A 41 -15.60 -26.19 27.46
CA ARG A 41 -15.46 -24.96 26.66
C ARG A 41 -14.02 -24.78 26.15
N GLY A 42 -13.03 -25.04 27.02
CA GLY A 42 -11.62 -25.01 26.62
C GLY A 42 -11.27 -26.01 25.51
N GLN A 43 -11.82 -27.23 25.62
CA GLN A 43 -11.65 -28.25 24.55
C GLN A 43 -12.34 -27.86 23.24
N ALA A 44 -13.53 -27.25 23.31
CA ALA A 44 -14.22 -26.74 22.11
C ALA A 44 -13.42 -25.63 21.43
N LEU A 45 -12.86 -24.69 22.18
CA LEU A 45 -11.99 -23.63 21.66
C LEU A 45 -10.74 -24.20 20.99
N ARG A 46 -10.08 -25.18 21.60
CA ARG A 46 -8.92 -25.86 20.99
C ARG A 46 -9.28 -26.50 19.66
N ARG A 47 -10.38 -27.21 19.54
CA ARG A 47 -10.85 -27.83 18.29
C ARG A 47 -11.12 -26.78 17.21
N VAL A 48 -11.73 -25.64 17.56
CA VAL A 48 -11.97 -24.55 16.60
C VAL A 48 -10.66 -23.98 16.08
N VAL A 49 -9.66 -23.81 16.92
CA VAL A 49 -8.34 -23.31 16.51
C VAL A 49 -7.59 -24.35 15.66
N GLU A 50 -7.63 -25.63 16.03
CA GLU A 50 -6.99 -26.71 15.30
C GLU A 50 -7.65 -26.96 13.92
N GLN A 51 -8.96 -26.76 13.81
CA GLN A 51 -9.75 -26.93 12.58
C GLN A 51 -9.92 -25.65 11.76
N PHE A 52 -9.18 -24.59 12.08
CA PHE A 52 -9.30 -23.33 11.37
C PHE A 52 -8.79 -23.45 9.92
N ASP A 53 -9.66 -23.17 8.94
CA ASP A 53 -9.40 -23.44 7.52
C ASP A 53 -8.49 -22.40 6.84
N GLU A 54 -8.42 -21.17 7.34
CA GLU A 54 -7.67 -20.06 6.71
C GLU A 54 -6.26 -19.89 7.31
N LYS A 55 -5.56 -20.99 7.61
CA LYS A 55 -4.21 -21.00 8.24
C LYS A 55 -3.16 -20.26 7.39
N ASP A 56 -3.37 -20.18 6.08
CA ASP A 56 -2.45 -19.48 5.17
C ASP A 56 -2.49 -17.96 5.29
N LYS A 57 -3.57 -17.41 5.86
CA LYS A 57 -3.79 -15.97 5.97
C LYS A 57 -3.72 -15.46 7.40
N PHE A 58 -4.20 -16.28 8.33
CA PHE A 58 -4.32 -15.91 9.73
C PHE A 58 -3.84 -17.04 10.60
N GLU A 59 -3.07 -16.72 11.61
CA GLU A 59 -2.72 -17.65 12.67
C GLU A 59 -3.55 -17.35 13.90
N PHE A 60 -4.28 -18.37 14.39
CA PHE A 60 -5.05 -18.30 15.61
C PHE A 60 -4.27 -18.91 16.77
N MET A 61 -4.29 -18.23 17.91
CA MET A 61 -3.64 -18.67 19.13
C MET A 61 -4.57 -18.54 20.33
N LEU A 62 -4.46 -19.45 21.27
CA LEU A 62 -5.10 -19.38 22.57
C LEU A 62 -4.07 -19.02 23.62
N LEU A 63 -4.41 -18.06 24.47
CA LEU A 63 -3.54 -17.53 25.52
C LEU A 63 -4.12 -17.82 26.90
N ASP A 64 -3.23 -18.03 27.88
CA ASP A 64 -3.60 -18.08 29.29
C ASP A 64 -3.73 -16.67 29.91
N GLY A 65 -4.02 -16.60 31.20
CA GLY A 65 -4.14 -15.35 31.96
C GLY A 65 -2.82 -14.54 32.08
N GLN A 66 -1.71 -15.11 31.70
CA GLN A 66 -0.40 -14.47 31.67
C GLN A 66 0.07 -14.11 30.24
N GLY A 67 -0.76 -14.39 29.23
CA GLY A 67 -0.42 -14.15 27.84
C GLY A 67 0.45 -15.25 27.20
N VAL A 68 0.59 -16.40 27.86
CA VAL A 68 1.36 -17.54 27.34
C VAL A 68 0.50 -18.32 26.36
N ILE A 69 1.10 -18.72 25.22
CA ILE A 69 0.43 -19.48 24.16
C ILE A 69 0.16 -20.91 24.64
N LEU A 70 -1.11 -21.30 24.64
CA LEU A 70 -1.57 -22.65 25.00
C LEU A 70 -1.79 -23.55 23.79
N ALA A 71 -2.21 -22.97 22.66
CA ALA A 71 -2.44 -23.68 21.41
C ALA A 71 -2.38 -22.71 20.22
N THR A 72 -2.05 -23.20 19.03
CA THR A 72 -1.98 -22.45 17.80
C THR A 72 -2.55 -23.25 16.64
N SER A 73 -3.13 -22.58 15.63
CA SER A 73 -3.70 -23.23 14.44
C SER A 73 -2.63 -23.82 13.52
N SER A 74 -1.42 -23.29 13.52
CA SER A 74 -0.30 -23.81 12.72
C SER A 74 0.40 -25.03 13.35
N GLY A 75 0.14 -25.27 14.63
CA GLY A 75 0.84 -26.31 15.40
C GLY A 75 2.28 -25.98 15.77
N THR A 76 2.82 -24.87 15.28
CA THR A 76 4.16 -24.37 15.65
C THR A 76 4.03 -23.35 16.77
N MET A 77 4.48 -23.69 17.97
CA MET A 77 4.56 -22.75 19.09
C MET A 77 5.73 -21.78 18.89
N SER A 78 5.55 -20.79 18.03
CA SER A 78 6.53 -19.73 17.88
C SER A 78 6.30 -18.67 18.97
N ARG A 79 7.09 -18.76 20.04
CA ARG A 79 7.04 -17.82 21.18
C ARG A 79 7.40 -16.38 20.79
N ASP A 80 8.03 -16.21 19.63
CA ASP A 80 8.70 -14.97 19.21
C ASP A 80 7.86 -14.11 18.28
N LEU A 81 6.59 -14.47 18.01
CA LEU A 81 5.75 -13.71 17.07
C LEU A 81 5.22 -12.39 17.64
N THR A 82 5.21 -12.23 18.98
CA THR A 82 4.63 -11.04 19.60
C THR A 82 5.35 -10.63 20.88
N ASP A 83 5.47 -9.32 21.12
CA ASP A 83 5.99 -8.74 22.35
C ASP A 83 4.95 -8.64 23.49
N GLY A 84 3.72 -9.12 23.25
CA GLY A 84 2.62 -9.08 24.22
C GLY A 84 1.90 -7.75 24.37
N THR A 85 2.28 -6.73 23.61
CA THR A 85 1.67 -5.38 23.66
C THR A 85 0.18 -5.42 23.32
N ASP A 86 -0.25 -6.28 22.39
CA ASP A 86 -1.64 -6.50 22.01
C ASP A 86 -2.45 -7.06 23.18
N TYR A 87 -1.90 -8.01 23.93
CA TYR A 87 -2.54 -8.57 25.12
C TYR A 87 -2.65 -7.53 26.25
N GLY A 88 -1.59 -6.76 26.50
CA GLY A 88 -1.61 -5.66 27.46
C GLY A 88 -2.67 -4.60 27.12
N ARG A 89 -2.83 -4.26 25.84
CA ARG A 89 -3.90 -3.36 25.38
C ARG A 89 -5.28 -3.96 25.56
N ALA A 90 -5.45 -5.25 25.30
CA ALA A 90 -6.72 -5.93 25.52
C ALA A 90 -7.15 -5.90 26.99
N LEU A 91 -6.21 -6.05 27.93
CA LEU A 91 -6.48 -5.98 29.37
C LEU A 91 -6.95 -4.59 29.82
N THR A 92 -6.47 -3.51 29.18
CA THR A 92 -6.80 -2.14 29.55
C THR A 92 -7.98 -1.55 28.75
N SER A 93 -8.38 -2.22 27.68
CA SER A 93 -9.47 -1.79 26.81
C SER A 93 -10.84 -2.12 27.38
N ALA A 94 -11.80 -1.19 27.27
CA ALA A 94 -13.17 -1.39 27.76
C ALA A 94 -13.94 -2.50 27.04
N ASN A 95 -13.57 -2.83 25.80
CA ASN A 95 -14.17 -3.89 24.99
C ASN A 95 -13.36 -5.20 25.02
N GLY A 96 -12.27 -5.27 25.81
CA GLY A 96 -11.41 -6.44 25.87
C GLY A 96 -10.65 -6.77 24.60
N LEU A 97 -10.54 -5.79 23.69
CA LEU A 97 -9.81 -5.90 22.42
C LEU A 97 -8.51 -5.09 22.46
N GLY A 98 -7.43 -5.68 21.97
CA GLY A 98 -6.15 -5.01 21.83
C GLY A 98 -5.49 -5.38 20.51
N SER A 99 -4.98 -4.41 19.78
CA SER A 99 -4.24 -4.61 18.55
C SER A 99 -2.82 -4.04 18.66
N ALA A 100 -1.87 -4.70 18.01
CA ALA A 100 -0.50 -4.22 17.87
C ALA A 100 0.11 -4.69 16.56
N ILE A 101 1.02 -3.86 16.03
CA ILE A 101 1.84 -4.20 14.86
C ILE A 101 3.28 -4.29 15.35
N PHE A 102 3.94 -5.38 15.02
CA PHE A 102 5.35 -5.59 15.34
C PHE A 102 6.07 -6.23 14.16
N THR A 103 7.39 -6.19 14.24
CA THR A 103 8.27 -6.79 13.25
C THR A 103 8.86 -8.06 13.84
N THR A 104 8.66 -9.18 13.16
CA THR A 104 9.26 -10.46 13.56
C THR A 104 10.79 -10.42 13.42
N PRO A 105 11.53 -11.32 14.07
CA PRO A 105 12.98 -11.42 13.90
C PRO A 105 13.43 -11.58 12.45
N ASN A 106 12.59 -12.13 11.60
CA ASN A 106 12.82 -12.28 10.16
C ASN A 106 12.58 -11.00 9.35
N GLY A 107 12.26 -9.87 9.99
CA GLY A 107 11.97 -8.60 9.33
C GLY A 107 10.55 -8.50 8.74
N GLU A 108 9.69 -9.49 8.96
CA GLU A 108 8.31 -9.47 8.50
C GLU A 108 7.44 -8.66 9.45
N ARG A 109 6.60 -7.78 8.90
CA ARG A 109 5.62 -7.02 9.68
C ARG A 109 4.34 -7.83 9.83
N VAL A 110 3.91 -7.99 11.06
CA VAL A 110 2.69 -8.72 11.42
C VAL A 110 1.78 -7.86 12.29
N MET A 111 0.48 -8.05 12.14
CA MET A 111 -0.53 -7.46 13.00
C MET A 111 -1.11 -8.57 13.88
N ALA A 112 -1.15 -8.33 15.18
CA ALA A 112 -1.89 -9.16 16.11
C ALA A 112 -3.09 -8.41 16.66
N VAL A 113 -4.20 -9.12 16.77
CA VAL A 113 -5.41 -8.67 17.47
C VAL A 113 -5.73 -9.70 18.51
N THR A 114 -5.80 -9.26 19.77
CA THR A 114 -6.14 -10.11 20.92
C THR A 114 -7.47 -9.70 21.51
N MET A 115 -8.31 -10.68 21.78
CA MET A 115 -9.60 -10.50 22.44
C MET A 115 -9.66 -11.35 23.69
N LEU A 116 -10.06 -10.74 24.81
CA LEU A 116 -10.31 -11.44 26.05
C LEU A 116 -11.56 -12.33 25.94
N VAL A 117 -11.47 -13.53 26.44
CA VAL A 117 -12.62 -14.45 26.52
C VAL A 117 -13.40 -14.12 27.81
N PRO A 118 -14.66 -13.62 27.71
CA PRO A 118 -15.38 -13.06 28.85
C PRO A 118 -15.75 -14.08 29.95
N TYR A 119 -15.62 -15.33 29.69
CA TYR A 119 -15.84 -16.38 30.69
C TYR A 119 -14.71 -17.39 30.56
N ALA A 120 -13.83 -17.42 31.54
CA ALA A 120 -12.66 -18.30 31.55
C ALA A 120 -13.05 -19.74 31.18
N ALA A 121 -12.54 -20.19 30.03
CA ALA A 121 -12.71 -21.54 29.55
C ALA A 121 -11.54 -22.41 30.06
N GLY A 122 -11.56 -22.73 31.34
CA GLY A 122 -10.42 -23.38 31.99
C GLY A 122 -9.22 -22.44 32.11
N SER A 123 -8.07 -22.83 31.53
CA SER A 123 -6.85 -22.02 31.52
C SER A 123 -6.82 -20.94 30.41
N ILE A 124 -7.81 -20.90 29.53
CA ILE A 124 -7.82 -19.97 28.36
C ILE A 124 -8.44 -18.65 28.79
N ALA A 125 -7.68 -17.56 28.70
CA ALA A 125 -8.10 -16.21 29.05
C ALA A 125 -8.29 -15.30 27.84
N ALA A 126 -7.57 -15.55 26.73
CA ALA A 126 -7.66 -14.74 25.53
C ALA A 126 -7.47 -15.57 24.25
N MET A 127 -7.95 -15.01 23.17
CA MET A 127 -7.72 -15.48 21.80
C MET A 127 -6.96 -14.40 21.04
N ARG A 128 -5.91 -14.79 20.32
CA ARG A 128 -5.10 -13.92 19.48
C ARG A 128 -5.19 -14.37 18.05
N MET A 129 -5.34 -13.43 17.14
CA MET A 129 -5.21 -13.64 15.69
C MET A 129 -4.02 -12.85 15.20
N VAL A 130 -3.15 -13.49 14.43
CA VAL A 130 -1.97 -12.85 13.82
C VAL A 130 -2.09 -12.97 12.30
N THR A 131 -1.77 -11.89 11.58
CA THR A 131 -1.71 -11.87 10.12
C THR A 131 -0.47 -11.15 9.63
N SER A 132 0.11 -11.64 8.52
CA SER A 132 1.21 -10.98 7.84
C SER A 132 0.74 -9.76 7.07
N LEU A 133 1.49 -8.67 7.17
CA LEU A 133 1.26 -7.44 6.41
C LEU A 133 2.09 -7.38 5.11
N SER A 134 2.90 -8.39 4.83
CA SER A 134 3.82 -8.43 3.68
C SER A 134 3.10 -8.26 2.34
N LEU A 135 1.90 -8.82 2.18
CA LEU A 135 1.09 -8.66 0.97
C LEU A 135 0.58 -7.23 0.78
N VAL A 136 0.28 -6.53 1.88
CA VAL A 136 -0.15 -5.14 1.85
C VAL A 136 1.03 -4.25 1.47
N ASP A 137 2.19 -4.47 2.09
CA ASP A 137 3.41 -3.71 1.83
C ASP A 137 3.91 -3.91 0.38
N ALA A 138 3.85 -5.12 -0.17
CA ALA A 138 4.24 -5.41 -1.55
C ALA A 138 3.34 -4.69 -2.58
N ARG A 139 2.03 -4.59 -2.32
CA ARG A 139 1.10 -3.83 -3.17
C ARG A 139 1.41 -2.34 -3.17
N TRP A 140 1.76 -1.79 -2.02
CA TRP A 140 2.12 -0.38 -1.86
C TRP A 140 3.36 -0.02 -2.67
N TRP A 141 4.43 -0.78 -2.54
CA TRP A 141 5.66 -0.54 -3.29
C TRP A 141 5.44 -0.58 -4.81
N ARG A 142 4.61 -1.51 -5.28
CA ARG A 142 4.24 -1.59 -6.70
C ARG A 142 3.47 -0.35 -7.16
N THR A 143 2.51 0.11 -6.37
CA THR A 143 1.73 1.32 -6.70
C THR A 143 2.62 2.56 -6.73
N ILE A 144 3.49 2.74 -5.75
CA ILE A 144 4.46 3.84 -5.70
C ILE A 144 5.39 3.80 -6.92
N ALA A 145 5.92 2.63 -7.27
CA ALA A 145 6.78 2.46 -8.43
C ALA A 145 6.09 2.85 -9.75
N ILE A 146 4.80 2.49 -9.91
CA ILE A 146 4.00 2.89 -11.08
C ILE A 146 3.81 4.41 -11.10
N CYS A 147 3.48 5.04 -9.97
CA CYS A 147 3.30 6.49 -9.87
C CYS A 147 4.59 7.25 -10.19
N ILE A 148 5.73 6.80 -9.67
CA ILE A 148 7.05 7.37 -9.97
C ILE A 148 7.37 7.20 -11.45
N GLY A 149 7.16 6.00 -12.02
CA GLY A 149 7.39 5.72 -13.44
C GLY A 149 6.57 6.63 -14.34
N LEU A 150 5.30 6.83 -14.03
CA LEU A 150 4.41 7.73 -14.76
C LEU A 150 4.89 9.19 -14.66
N GLY A 151 5.28 9.63 -13.47
CA GLY A 151 5.83 10.98 -13.25
C GLY A 151 7.10 11.23 -14.07
N VAL A 152 8.04 10.29 -14.07
CA VAL A 152 9.27 10.38 -14.89
C VAL A 152 8.94 10.44 -16.39
N LEU A 153 7.98 9.63 -16.85
CA LEU A 153 7.56 9.62 -18.25
C LEU A 153 6.99 10.99 -18.67
N VAL A 154 6.10 11.57 -17.85
CA VAL A 154 5.53 12.90 -18.12
C VAL A 154 6.61 13.97 -18.15
N LEU A 155 7.53 13.97 -17.18
CA LEU A 155 8.63 14.92 -17.14
C LEU A 155 9.54 14.80 -18.39
N THR A 156 9.90 13.58 -18.76
CA THR A 156 10.72 13.32 -19.95
C THR A 156 10.03 13.81 -21.21
N PHE A 157 8.74 13.53 -21.36
CA PHE A 157 7.96 14.00 -22.51
C PHE A 157 7.88 15.53 -22.54
N THR A 158 7.68 16.19 -21.41
CA THR A 158 7.61 17.66 -21.31
C THR A 158 8.94 18.30 -21.70
N VAL A 159 10.05 17.80 -21.17
CA VAL A 159 11.39 18.30 -21.50
C VAL A 159 11.69 18.08 -23.00
N TRP A 160 11.41 16.89 -23.52
CA TRP A 160 11.64 16.56 -24.91
C TRP A 160 10.81 17.44 -25.86
N SER A 161 9.51 17.62 -25.55
CA SER A 161 8.61 18.48 -26.29
C SER A 161 9.08 19.95 -26.27
N GLY A 162 9.51 20.45 -25.10
CA GLY A 162 10.06 21.80 -24.98
C GLY A 162 11.33 22.00 -25.82
N LEU A 163 12.27 21.05 -25.75
CA LEU A 163 13.49 21.10 -26.57
C LEU A 163 13.19 21.03 -28.08
N PHE A 164 12.22 20.19 -28.45
CA PHE A 164 11.75 20.10 -29.84
C PHE A 164 11.16 21.44 -30.31
N PHE A 165 10.30 22.05 -29.48
CA PHE A 165 9.70 23.36 -29.80
C PHE A 165 10.75 24.46 -29.95
N VAL A 166 11.73 24.53 -29.06
CA VAL A 166 12.81 25.52 -29.16
C VAL A 166 13.62 25.32 -30.43
N ARG A 167 13.95 24.08 -30.78
CA ARG A 167 14.76 23.79 -32.00
C ARG A 167 13.99 23.95 -33.30
N SER A 168 12.69 23.62 -33.26
CA SER A 168 11.85 23.62 -34.48
C SER A 168 11.24 24.99 -34.81
N ILE A 169 10.98 25.81 -33.82
CA ILE A 169 10.25 27.07 -34.01
C ILE A 169 11.06 28.29 -33.54
N VAL A 170 11.55 28.29 -32.30
CA VAL A 170 12.15 29.48 -31.68
C VAL A 170 13.47 29.87 -32.38
N ARG A 171 14.34 28.89 -32.63
CA ARG A 171 15.61 29.15 -33.33
C ARG A 171 15.43 29.68 -34.75
N PRO A 172 14.64 29.03 -35.62
CA PRO A 172 14.40 29.54 -36.96
C PRO A 172 13.82 30.95 -36.97
N LEU A 173 12.85 31.25 -36.15
CA LEU A 173 12.28 32.60 -36.05
C LEU A 173 13.33 33.65 -35.67
N GLY A 174 14.23 33.33 -34.73
CA GLY A 174 15.34 34.23 -34.37
C GLY A 174 16.33 34.44 -35.54
N GLU A 175 16.62 33.42 -36.34
CA GLU A 175 17.45 33.55 -37.56
C GLU A 175 16.78 34.43 -38.61
N VAL A 176 15.46 34.28 -38.79
CA VAL A 176 14.67 35.12 -39.71
C VAL A 176 14.68 36.59 -39.28
N GLU A 177 14.42 36.85 -37.98
CA GLU A 177 14.43 38.21 -37.42
C GLU A 177 15.80 38.88 -37.57
N ALA A 178 16.88 38.18 -37.22
CA ALA A 178 18.24 38.70 -37.35
C ALA A 178 18.62 39.03 -38.80
N THR A 179 18.21 38.17 -39.76
CA THR A 179 18.48 38.36 -41.19
C THR A 179 17.64 39.48 -41.75
N ALA A 180 16.35 39.55 -41.46
CA ALA A 180 15.47 40.64 -41.86
C ALA A 180 15.99 42.00 -41.36
N THR A 181 16.51 42.06 -40.15
CA THR A 181 17.11 43.27 -39.56
C THR A 181 18.38 43.70 -40.33
N LYS A 182 19.21 42.77 -40.81
CA LYS A 182 20.39 43.07 -41.62
C LYS A 182 20.01 43.63 -43.01
N ILE A 183 19.00 42.99 -43.64
CA ILE A 183 18.47 43.46 -44.92
C ILE A 183 17.91 44.89 -44.78
N ALA A 184 17.15 45.16 -43.75
CA ALA A 184 16.59 46.48 -43.44
C ALA A 184 17.67 47.57 -43.22
N LYS A 185 18.87 47.18 -42.76
CA LYS A 185 20.05 48.05 -42.61
C LYS A 185 20.87 48.20 -43.89
N GLY A 186 20.43 47.65 -45.03
CA GLY A 186 21.05 47.75 -46.31
C GLY A 186 22.03 46.64 -46.74
N ASP A 187 22.15 45.60 -45.92
CA ASP A 187 22.97 44.42 -46.27
C ASP A 187 22.16 43.41 -47.07
N MET A 188 22.04 43.70 -48.37
CA MET A 188 21.30 42.88 -49.34
C MET A 188 22.02 41.60 -49.76
N LYS A 189 23.21 41.30 -49.20
CA LYS A 189 23.96 40.07 -49.52
C LYS A 189 23.60 38.89 -48.60
N VAL A 190 22.96 39.13 -47.48
CA VAL A 190 22.57 38.09 -46.54
C VAL A 190 21.35 37.34 -47.03
N ARG A 191 21.35 36.00 -46.94
CA ARG A 191 20.24 35.15 -47.36
C ARG A 191 19.91 34.16 -46.24
N LEU A 192 18.63 33.82 -46.13
CA LEU A 192 18.12 32.75 -45.26
C LEU A 192 18.27 31.40 -45.99
N PRO A 193 18.55 30.31 -45.24
CA PRO A 193 18.69 28.99 -45.85
C PRO A 193 17.32 28.46 -46.35
N ASP A 194 17.21 28.31 -47.67
CA ASP A 194 15.97 27.94 -48.38
C ASP A 194 15.54 26.48 -48.17
N THR A 195 16.46 25.60 -47.79
CA THR A 195 16.23 24.14 -47.82
C THR A 195 16.01 23.50 -46.44
N ARG A 196 16.10 24.30 -45.38
CA ARG A 196 16.13 23.75 -44.01
C ARG A 196 14.75 23.48 -43.44
N TYR A 197 13.73 24.16 -43.93
CA TYR A 197 12.37 24.11 -43.39
C TYR A 197 11.37 23.88 -44.51
N ASN A 198 10.57 22.81 -44.39
CA ASN A 198 9.56 22.46 -45.42
C ASN A 198 8.13 22.76 -44.87
N ASP A 199 8.01 23.85 -44.12
CA ASP A 199 6.82 24.31 -43.42
C ASP A 199 6.59 25.82 -43.69
N GLU A 200 5.73 26.45 -42.89
CA GLU A 200 5.41 27.89 -42.98
C GLU A 200 6.65 28.77 -42.77
N ILE A 201 7.61 28.30 -41.99
CA ILE A 201 8.89 28.99 -41.75
C ILE A 201 9.73 28.99 -43.03
N GLY A 202 9.78 27.88 -43.75
CA GLY A 202 10.44 27.78 -45.04
C GLY A 202 9.82 28.71 -46.06
N ARG A 203 8.50 28.83 -46.11
CA ARG A 203 7.80 29.80 -46.99
C ARG A 203 8.15 31.23 -46.63
N LEU A 204 8.21 31.57 -45.33
CA LEU A 204 8.63 32.90 -44.87
C LEU A 204 10.07 33.23 -45.30
N CYS A 205 11.00 32.29 -45.12
CA CYS A 205 12.39 32.44 -45.56
C CYS A 205 12.50 32.74 -47.05
N LYS A 206 11.73 32.04 -47.88
CA LYS A 206 11.69 32.22 -49.32
C LYS A 206 11.16 33.60 -49.72
N THR A 207 10.10 34.05 -49.06
CA THR A 207 9.52 35.37 -49.29
C THR A 207 10.51 36.51 -48.95
N ILE A 208 11.23 36.39 -47.82
CA ILE A 208 12.23 37.37 -47.38
C ILE A 208 13.43 37.39 -48.35
N ASN A 209 13.89 36.22 -48.82
CA ASN A 209 14.96 36.17 -49.82
C ASN A 209 14.55 36.83 -51.13
N GLN A 210 13.31 36.66 -51.56
CA GLN A 210 12.79 37.30 -52.80
C GLN A 210 12.69 38.81 -52.62
N MET A 211 12.24 39.30 -51.44
CA MET A 211 12.25 40.77 -51.19
C MET A 211 13.66 41.42 -51.19
N ALA A 212 14.71 40.62 -50.96
CA ALA A 212 16.09 41.10 -50.98
C ALA A 212 16.72 41.03 -52.34
N GLU A 213 16.05 40.44 -53.33
CA GLU A 213 16.49 40.38 -54.73
C GLU A 213 15.91 41.53 -55.61
N ASP A 214 14.69 41.99 -55.25
CA ASP A 214 14.02 43.12 -55.89
C ASP A 214 14.59 44.47 -55.41
#